data_4db4c27110c8f8d807fefb325a033615
#
_entry.id   4db4c27110c8f8d807fefb325a033615
#
_cell.length_a   1.000
_cell.length_b   1.000
_cell.length_c   1.000
_cell.angle_alpha   90.00
_cell.angle_beta   90.00
_cell.angle_gamma   90.00
#
_symmetry.space_group_name_H-M   'P 1'
#
loop_
_entity.id
_entity.type
_entity.pdbx_description
1 polymer ?
#
loop_
_entity_poly.entity_id
_entity_poly.type
_entity_poly.pdbx_seq_one_letter_code
_entity_poly.pdbx_strand_id
1 'polypeptide(L)'
;MPDLIWEIDDADGVFLTFDDGPTPGITEWILSTLDKYDAKATFFVLGKNVEMYPDLYRRILDAGHRIGNHTYSHQKGWGMSLERYTEDVDFANDLIHSELFRPPYAQITPAQARFLGQRYKLVMWDIISRDYNRKLSPRTCLRNVTKYL
;
A
#
# COMPACT_ATOMS: atom_id res chain seq x y z
N MET A 1 -0.79 -18.25 12.86
CA MET A 1 -0.16 -17.19 12.06
C MET A 1 -1.15 -16.05 12.01
N PRO A 2 -0.78 -14.79 12.09
CA PRO A 2 -1.72 -13.74 11.77
C PRO A 2 -2.17 -13.90 10.32
N ASP A 3 -3.45 -13.64 10.07
CA ASP A 3 -4.00 -13.80 8.73
C ASP A 3 -3.47 -12.68 7.83
N LEU A 4 -2.58 -13.04 6.91
CA LEU A 4 -2.17 -12.17 5.83
C LEU A 4 -3.24 -12.24 4.74
N ILE A 5 -3.84 -11.11 4.42
CA ILE A 5 -4.92 -11.02 3.43
C ILE A 5 -4.27 -10.89 2.05
N TRP A 6 -4.31 -11.96 1.26
CA TRP A 6 -3.81 -11.99 -0.11
C TRP A 6 -4.90 -11.73 -1.13
N GLU A 7 -6.09 -12.22 -0.85
CA GLU A 7 -7.28 -12.12 -1.67
C GLU A 7 -8.51 -11.92 -0.77
N ILE A 8 -9.60 -11.50 -1.34
CA ILE A 8 -10.89 -11.36 -0.66
C ILE A 8 -11.83 -12.38 -1.29
N ASP A 9 -12.19 -13.40 -0.51
CA ASP A 9 -13.10 -14.46 -0.94
C ASP A 9 -14.46 -13.88 -1.36
N ASP A 10 -15.06 -14.48 -2.37
CA ASP A 10 -16.40 -14.13 -2.88
C ASP A 10 -16.56 -12.66 -3.31
N ALA A 11 -15.46 -11.95 -3.57
CA ALA A 11 -15.51 -10.59 -4.07
C ALA A 11 -15.84 -10.56 -5.57
N ASP A 12 -16.85 -9.79 -5.91
CA ASP A 12 -17.21 -9.53 -7.31
C ASP A 12 -16.48 -8.27 -7.80
N GLY A 13 -15.22 -8.45 -8.22
CA GLY A 13 -14.42 -7.37 -8.76
C GLY A 13 -12.93 -7.37 -8.39
N VAL A 14 -12.24 -6.31 -8.79
CA VAL A 14 -10.81 -6.11 -8.59
C VAL A 14 -10.58 -4.96 -7.61
N PHE A 15 -9.77 -5.21 -6.59
CA PHE A 15 -9.33 -4.19 -5.65
C PHE A 15 -7.98 -3.60 -6.10
N LEU A 16 -8.03 -2.39 -6.66
CA LEU A 16 -6.82 -1.66 -7.06
C LEU A 16 -6.09 -1.15 -5.83
N THR A 17 -4.79 -1.42 -5.76
CA THR A 17 -3.92 -0.90 -4.71
C THR A 17 -2.67 -0.25 -5.29
N PHE A 18 -2.21 0.84 -4.66
CA PHE A 18 -1.02 1.58 -5.03
C PHE A 18 -0.14 1.77 -3.80
N ASP A 19 1.14 1.46 -3.92
CA ASP A 19 2.12 1.57 -2.84
C ASP A 19 3.03 2.81 -3.03
N ASP A 20 3.78 3.18 -1.99
CA ASP A 20 4.86 4.18 -1.97
C ASP A 20 4.45 5.66 -2.09
N GLY A 21 3.19 5.96 -2.35
CA GLY A 21 2.71 7.35 -2.44
C GLY A 21 2.66 8.09 -1.08
N PRO A 22 2.16 9.34 -1.08
CA PRO A 22 1.88 10.17 -2.25
C PRO A 22 3.16 10.67 -2.94
N THR A 23 3.13 10.76 -4.26
CA THR A 23 4.25 11.26 -5.07
C THR A 23 3.73 12.27 -6.08
N PRO A 24 4.24 13.52 -6.08
CA PRO A 24 3.81 14.55 -7.02
C PRO A 24 3.91 14.12 -8.48
N GLY A 25 2.95 14.52 -9.27
CA GLY A 25 2.80 14.16 -10.69
C GLY A 25 2.17 12.77 -10.88
N ILE A 26 2.69 11.74 -10.19
CA ILE A 26 2.20 10.36 -10.33
C ILE A 26 0.85 10.20 -9.60
N THR A 27 0.77 10.62 -8.35
CA THR A 27 -0.47 10.48 -7.56
C THR A 27 -1.62 11.29 -8.17
N GLU A 28 -1.35 12.53 -8.64
CA GLU A 28 -2.38 13.33 -9.31
C GLU A 28 -2.88 12.66 -10.60
N TRP A 29 -1.97 12.07 -11.37
CA TRP A 29 -2.34 11.35 -12.59
C TRP A 29 -3.21 10.11 -12.25
N ILE A 30 -2.85 9.36 -11.22
CA ILE A 30 -3.64 8.20 -10.76
C ILE A 30 -5.03 8.66 -10.33
N LEU A 31 -5.13 9.70 -9.48
CA LEU A 31 -6.41 10.24 -9.02
C LEU A 31 -7.30 10.68 -10.17
N SER A 32 -6.75 11.44 -11.12
CA SER A 32 -7.47 11.88 -12.33
C SER A 32 -7.93 10.70 -13.19
N THR A 33 -7.12 9.63 -13.25
CA THR A 33 -7.48 8.44 -14.03
C THR A 33 -8.60 7.66 -13.33
N LEU A 34 -8.53 7.47 -12.02
CA LEU A 34 -9.55 6.79 -11.24
C LEU A 34 -10.89 7.52 -11.30
N ASP A 35 -10.86 8.84 -11.18
CA ASP A 35 -12.05 9.71 -11.30
C ASP A 35 -12.74 9.55 -12.66
N LYS A 36 -11.95 9.56 -13.75
CA LYS A 36 -12.46 9.36 -15.11
C LYS A 36 -13.26 8.06 -15.29
N TYR A 37 -12.91 7.01 -14.53
CA TYR A 37 -13.56 5.70 -14.60
C TYR A 37 -14.48 5.42 -13.41
N ASP A 38 -14.77 6.42 -12.60
CA ASP A 38 -15.53 6.28 -11.33
C ASP A 38 -15.02 5.11 -10.47
N ALA A 39 -13.70 4.90 -10.47
CA ALA A 39 -13.06 3.80 -9.78
C ALA A 39 -12.47 4.26 -8.44
N LYS A 40 -12.52 3.39 -7.44
CA LYS A 40 -11.88 3.61 -6.14
C LYS A 40 -10.71 2.66 -5.96
N ALA A 41 -9.75 3.09 -5.12
CA ALA A 41 -8.53 2.33 -4.84
C ALA A 41 -8.12 2.46 -3.37
N THR A 42 -7.18 1.61 -2.96
CA THR A 42 -6.47 1.73 -1.68
C THR A 42 -5.03 2.16 -1.92
N PHE A 43 -4.59 3.20 -1.24
CA PHE A 43 -3.23 3.71 -1.32
C PHE A 43 -2.48 3.34 -0.03
N PHE A 44 -1.47 2.49 -0.11
CA PHE A 44 -0.56 2.19 0.98
C PHE A 44 0.58 3.22 0.94
N VAL A 45 0.46 4.23 1.79
CA VAL A 45 1.32 5.42 1.74
C VAL A 45 2.46 5.36 2.74
N LEU A 46 3.58 6.01 2.41
CA LEU A 46 4.72 6.17 3.29
C LEU A 46 4.52 7.40 4.19
N GLY A 47 4.74 7.24 5.49
CA GLY A 47 4.60 8.35 6.43
C GLY A 47 5.44 9.57 6.06
N LYS A 48 6.70 9.36 5.63
CA LYS A 48 7.58 10.44 5.15
C LYS A 48 7.00 11.22 3.96
N ASN A 49 6.27 10.53 3.06
CA ASN A 49 5.68 11.19 1.90
C ASN A 49 4.40 11.93 2.28
N VAL A 50 3.63 11.41 3.25
CA VAL A 50 2.47 12.11 3.83
C VAL A 50 2.92 13.41 4.50
N GLU A 51 3.99 13.38 5.29
CA GLU A 51 4.58 14.56 5.93
C GLU A 51 5.10 15.57 4.89
N MET A 52 5.73 15.09 3.83
CA MET A 52 6.30 15.94 2.77
C MET A 52 5.23 16.55 1.86
N TYR A 53 4.13 15.83 1.61
CA TYR A 53 3.06 16.20 0.67
C TYR A 53 1.66 16.10 1.29
N PRO A 54 1.39 16.81 2.39
CA PRO A 54 0.13 16.67 3.15
C PRO A 54 -1.10 17.06 2.33
N ASP A 55 -0.99 18.04 1.43
CA ASP A 55 -2.10 18.44 0.57
C ASP A 55 -2.44 17.36 -0.47
N LEU A 56 -1.44 16.68 -0.98
CA LEU A 56 -1.65 15.57 -1.92
C LEU A 56 -2.26 14.35 -1.20
N TYR A 57 -1.83 14.08 0.03
CA TYR A 57 -2.45 13.07 0.88
C TYR A 57 -3.94 13.39 1.15
N ARG A 58 -4.26 14.65 1.49
CA ARG A 58 -5.65 15.08 1.68
C ARG A 58 -6.50 14.88 0.43
N ARG A 59 -5.96 15.17 -0.75
CA ARG A 59 -6.65 14.94 -2.03
C ARG A 59 -7.00 13.47 -2.27
N ILE A 60 -6.17 12.52 -1.83
CA ILE A 60 -6.50 11.09 -1.91
C ILE A 60 -7.74 10.80 -1.05
N LEU A 61 -7.79 11.33 0.17
CA LEU A 61 -8.91 11.16 1.09
C LEU A 61 -10.20 11.82 0.56
N ASP A 62 -10.10 13.07 0.11
CA ASP A 62 -11.24 13.86 -0.41
C ASP A 62 -11.84 13.21 -1.65
N ALA A 63 -11.04 12.52 -2.47
CA ALA A 63 -11.49 11.73 -3.60
C ALA A 63 -12.17 10.40 -3.19
N GLY A 64 -12.28 10.10 -1.90
CA GLY A 64 -12.97 8.93 -1.37
C GLY A 64 -12.21 7.62 -1.52
N HIS A 65 -10.89 7.66 -1.67
CA HIS A 65 -10.06 6.47 -1.69
C HIS A 65 -9.73 5.98 -0.27
N ARG A 66 -9.35 4.71 -0.15
CA ARG A 66 -8.86 4.15 1.11
C ARG A 66 -7.37 4.38 1.27
N ILE A 67 -6.95 4.52 2.52
CA ILE A 67 -5.54 4.64 2.88
C ILE A 67 -5.13 3.42 3.70
N GLY A 68 -3.90 2.95 3.46
CA GLY A 68 -3.18 1.98 4.27
C GLY A 68 -1.80 2.50 4.66
N ASN A 69 -1.27 2.00 5.76
CA ASN A 69 0.07 2.30 6.23
C ASN A 69 1.10 1.42 5.49
N HIS A 70 2.18 2.05 4.97
CA HIS A 70 3.29 1.35 4.30
C HIS A 70 4.63 1.63 4.98
N THR A 71 4.63 1.78 6.31
CA THR A 71 5.74 2.28 7.15
C THR A 71 6.05 3.77 6.93
N TYR A 72 6.89 4.34 7.78
CA TYR A 72 7.34 5.72 7.58
C TYR A 72 8.45 5.81 6.53
N SER A 73 9.48 4.97 6.66
CA SER A 73 10.71 5.08 5.89
C SER A 73 10.92 3.99 4.84
N HIS A 74 9.88 3.17 4.53
CA HIS A 74 9.94 2.06 3.57
C HIS A 74 10.93 0.97 3.95
N GLN A 75 11.02 0.65 5.26
CA GLN A 75 11.96 -0.35 5.78
C GLN A 75 11.49 -1.78 5.49
N LYS A 76 12.48 -2.65 5.25
CA LYS A 76 12.25 -4.10 5.19
C LYS A 76 12.12 -4.64 6.61
N GLY A 77 11.07 -5.42 6.89
CA GLY A 77 10.92 -6.06 8.20
C GLY A 77 12.03 -7.07 8.49
N TRP A 78 12.52 -7.78 7.45
CA TRP A 78 13.64 -8.72 7.60
C TRP A 78 14.92 -7.98 7.97
N GLY A 79 15.60 -8.46 9.01
CA GLY A 79 16.84 -7.85 9.51
C GLY A 79 16.64 -6.68 10.48
N MET A 80 15.39 -6.29 10.76
CA MET A 80 15.06 -5.33 11.81
C MET A 80 14.53 -6.03 13.06
N SER A 81 14.82 -5.47 14.25
CA SER A 81 14.17 -5.90 15.48
C SER A 81 12.68 -5.60 15.45
N LEU A 82 11.90 -6.30 16.27
CA LEU A 82 10.46 -6.06 16.40
C LEU A 82 10.20 -4.60 16.79
N GLU A 83 10.92 -4.08 17.78
CA GLU A 83 10.74 -2.74 18.34
C GLU A 83 10.96 -1.67 17.25
N ARG A 84 12.11 -1.72 16.57
CA ARG A 84 12.45 -0.72 15.53
C ARG A 84 11.47 -0.73 14.36
N TYR A 85 11.04 -1.92 13.95
CA TYR A 85 10.08 -2.03 12.85
C TYR A 85 8.71 -1.48 13.26
N THR A 86 8.29 -1.79 14.49
CA THR A 86 7.03 -1.31 15.05
C THR A 86 7.03 0.21 15.23
N GLU A 87 8.14 0.78 15.73
CA GLU A 87 8.32 2.23 15.87
C GLU A 87 8.15 2.94 14.52
N ASP A 88 8.75 2.42 13.44
CA ASP A 88 8.61 2.99 12.09
C ASP A 88 7.16 2.92 11.56
N VAL A 89 6.45 1.83 11.86
CA VAL A 89 5.02 1.67 11.53
C VAL A 89 4.15 2.62 12.35
N ASP A 90 4.40 2.74 13.64
CA ASP A 90 3.62 3.58 14.55
C ASP A 90 3.82 5.07 14.24
N PHE A 91 5.06 5.47 13.98
CA PHE A 91 5.36 6.84 13.55
C PHE A 91 4.66 7.21 12.23
N ALA A 92 4.58 6.29 11.28
CA ALA A 92 3.76 6.49 10.10
C ALA A 92 2.27 6.63 10.45
N ASN A 93 1.78 5.81 11.39
CA ASN A 93 0.34 5.78 11.69
C ASN A 93 -0.14 7.01 12.46
N ASP A 94 0.73 7.72 13.15
CA ASP A 94 0.44 9.02 13.75
C ASP A 94 0.05 10.08 12.70
N LEU A 95 0.49 9.89 11.44
CA LEU A 95 0.15 10.75 10.30
C LEU A 95 -0.98 10.17 9.44
N ILE A 96 -1.03 8.85 9.32
CA ILE A 96 -1.89 8.15 8.34
C ILE A 96 -3.24 7.77 8.95
N HIS A 97 -3.29 7.37 10.22
CA HIS A 97 -4.49 6.94 10.94
C HIS A 97 -5.28 5.83 10.22
N SER A 98 -4.62 4.71 9.89
CA SER A 98 -5.23 3.58 9.20
C SER A 98 -5.14 2.28 10.00
N GLU A 99 -6.14 1.42 9.83
CA GLU A 99 -6.13 0.03 10.31
C GLU A 99 -5.59 -0.96 9.26
N LEU A 100 -5.28 -0.48 8.05
CA LEU A 100 -4.69 -1.30 7.00
C LEU A 100 -3.17 -1.11 7.01
N PHE A 101 -2.45 -2.21 6.91
CA PHE A 101 -0.99 -2.19 6.82
C PHE A 101 -0.50 -3.13 5.74
N ARG A 102 0.45 -2.68 4.92
CA ARG A 102 1.18 -3.51 3.96
C ARG A 102 2.67 -3.40 4.22
N PRO A 103 3.36 -4.52 4.52
CA PRO A 103 4.80 -4.49 4.73
C PRO A 103 5.54 -4.24 3.42
N PRO A 104 6.50 -3.29 3.38
CA PRO A 104 7.36 -3.08 2.22
C PRO A 104 8.02 -4.38 1.75
N TYR A 105 8.08 -4.59 0.44
CA TYR A 105 8.66 -5.78 -0.20
C TYR A 105 8.00 -7.12 0.19
N ALA A 106 6.83 -7.13 0.84
CA ALA A 106 6.26 -8.29 1.52
C ALA A 106 7.19 -8.89 2.60
N GLN A 107 8.17 -8.14 3.09
CA GLN A 107 9.17 -8.62 4.03
C GLN A 107 8.76 -8.27 5.47
N ILE A 108 8.13 -9.21 6.13
CA ILE A 108 7.73 -9.14 7.54
C ILE A 108 8.08 -10.46 8.23
N THR A 109 8.64 -10.40 9.44
CA THR A 109 8.90 -11.61 10.23
C THR A 109 7.62 -12.11 10.90
N PRO A 110 7.53 -13.41 11.27
CA PRO A 110 6.38 -13.95 11.98
C PRO A 110 6.10 -13.22 13.32
N ALA A 111 7.14 -12.74 14.01
CA ALA A 111 6.98 -11.98 15.25
C ALA A 111 6.37 -10.60 14.99
N GLN A 112 6.88 -9.87 14.00
CA GLN A 112 6.36 -8.56 13.57
C GLN A 112 4.90 -8.70 13.08
N ALA A 113 4.62 -9.69 12.24
CA ALA A 113 3.29 -9.94 11.72
C ALA A 113 2.28 -10.25 12.83
N ARG A 114 2.66 -11.09 13.81
CA ARG A 114 1.80 -11.42 14.95
C ARG A 114 1.53 -10.19 15.83
N PHE A 115 2.52 -9.34 16.04
CA PHE A 115 2.37 -8.14 16.86
C PHE A 115 1.51 -7.08 16.15
N LEU A 116 1.83 -6.78 14.89
CA LEU A 116 1.11 -5.78 14.10
C LEU A 116 -0.32 -6.25 13.74
N GLY A 117 -0.53 -7.55 13.53
CA GLY A 117 -1.84 -8.13 13.24
C GLY A 117 -2.86 -8.00 14.39
N GLN A 118 -2.45 -7.61 15.60
CA GLN A 118 -3.37 -7.27 16.69
C GLN A 118 -4.04 -5.90 16.50
N ARG A 119 -3.44 -5.02 15.68
CA ARG A 119 -3.87 -3.63 15.47
C ARG A 119 -4.22 -3.33 14.03
N TYR A 120 -3.64 -4.08 13.09
CA TYR A 120 -3.77 -3.86 11.66
C TYR A 120 -4.29 -5.10 10.94
N LYS A 121 -5.05 -4.87 9.89
CA LYS A 121 -5.29 -5.87 8.83
C LYS A 121 -4.08 -5.87 7.89
N LEU A 122 -3.36 -6.98 7.84
CA LEU A 122 -2.14 -7.14 7.04
C LEU A 122 -2.53 -7.50 5.60
N VAL A 123 -2.53 -6.51 4.72
CA VAL A 123 -3.02 -6.65 3.34
C VAL A 123 -1.83 -6.84 2.40
N MET A 124 -1.85 -7.94 1.68
CA MET A 124 -0.85 -8.29 0.65
C MET A 124 -1.42 -8.04 -0.76
N TRP A 125 -1.06 -8.86 -1.73
CA TRP A 125 -1.57 -8.85 -3.10
C TRP A 125 -1.52 -10.27 -3.67
N ASP A 126 -2.46 -10.64 -4.51
CA ASP A 126 -2.43 -11.87 -5.31
C ASP A 126 -1.92 -11.58 -6.73
N ILE A 127 -2.34 -10.45 -7.33
CA ILE A 127 -1.91 -10.01 -8.65
C ILE A 127 -0.94 -8.84 -8.53
N ILE A 128 0.23 -8.93 -9.15
CA ILE A 128 1.25 -7.89 -9.15
C ILE A 128 1.66 -7.49 -10.57
N SER A 129 1.58 -6.19 -10.86
CA SER A 129 1.97 -5.61 -12.16
C SER A 129 3.47 -5.71 -12.44
N ARG A 130 4.31 -5.66 -11.41
CA ARG A 130 5.78 -5.53 -11.45
C ARG A 130 6.26 -4.23 -12.11
N ASP A 131 5.48 -3.17 -12.03
CA ASP A 131 5.80 -1.84 -12.57
C ASP A 131 7.02 -1.18 -11.91
N TYR A 132 7.37 -1.56 -10.68
CA TYR A 132 8.62 -1.17 -10.02
C TYR A 132 9.88 -1.62 -10.79
N ASN A 133 9.77 -2.61 -11.67
CA ASN A 133 10.89 -3.11 -12.47
C ASN A 133 11.04 -2.29 -13.76
N ARG A 134 11.93 -1.32 -13.74
CA ARG A 134 12.22 -0.41 -14.89
C ARG A 134 12.66 -1.11 -16.17
N LYS A 135 13.00 -2.42 -16.12
CA LYS A 135 13.35 -3.22 -17.30
C LYS A 135 12.11 -3.76 -18.03
N LEU A 136 10.93 -3.70 -17.41
CA LEU A 136 9.69 -4.16 -18.02
C LEU A 136 9.02 -3.03 -18.80
N SER A 137 8.46 -3.39 -19.95
CA SER A 137 7.65 -2.45 -20.71
C SER A 137 6.26 -2.27 -20.06
N PRO A 138 5.58 -1.10 -20.25
CA PRO A 138 4.22 -0.91 -19.76
C PRO A 138 3.25 -2.00 -20.24
N ARG A 139 3.42 -2.48 -21.48
CA ARG A 139 2.63 -3.59 -22.04
C ARG A 139 2.83 -4.90 -21.24
N THR A 140 4.04 -5.14 -20.76
CA THR A 140 4.33 -6.34 -19.94
C THR A 140 3.68 -6.20 -18.57
N CYS A 141 3.74 -5.02 -17.93
CA CYS A 141 3.08 -4.76 -16.66
C CYS A 141 1.56 -4.94 -16.80
N LEU A 142 0.95 -4.38 -17.83
CA LEU A 142 -0.48 -4.57 -18.11
C LEU A 142 -0.83 -6.05 -18.28
N ARG A 143 -0.06 -6.79 -19.08
CA ARG A 143 -0.28 -8.23 -19.28
C ARG A 143 -0.17 -9.03 -17.97
N ASN A 144 0.74 -8.65 -17.07
CA ASN A 144 0.87 -9.31 -15.76
C ASN A 144 -0.40 -9.23 -14.94
N VAL A 145 -1.18 -8.18 -15.11
CA VAL A 145 -2.48 -8.00 -14.44
C VAL A 145 -3.59 -8.69 -15.22
N THR A 146 -3.78 -8.32 -16.50
CA THR A 146 -4.95 -8.72 -17.30
C THR A 146 -5.04 -10.21 -17.63
N LYS A 147 -3.96 -10.97 -17.48
CA LYS A 147 -4.00 -12.44 -17.69
C LYS A 147 -4.73 -13.21 -16.58
N TYR A 148 -5.04 -12.55 -15.46
CA TYR A 148 -5.72 -13.14 -14.31
C TYR A 148 -7.14 -12.58 -14.12
N LEU A 149 -7.55 -11.65 -14.96
CA LEU A 149 -8.88 -11.11 -15.05
C LEU A 149 -9.66 -11.81 -16.15
#